data_3793e1326705ef1fdf74f853281513bc
#
_entry.id   3793e1326705ef1fdf74f853281513bc
#
_cell.length_a   1.000
_cell.length_b   1.000
_cell.length_c   1.000
_cell.angle_alpha   90.00
_cell.angle_beta   90.00
_cell.angle_gamma   90.00
#
_symmetry.space_group_name_H-M   'P 1'
#
loop_
_entity.id
_entity.type
_entity.pdbx_description
1 polymer ?
#
loop_
_entity_poly.entity_id
_entity_poly.type
_entity_poly.pdbx_seq_one_letter_code
_entity_poly.pdbx_strand_id
1 'polypeptide(L)'
;ETGIEIAGRAHCGANQQGWNFAIVRSAEVKRQIREAAEAEEREFYDSRAPQEWLDALDHLGTDARKPFLESAPALVAIFQKSRVNDGEEKVYYPKESVGLASGFLISALHQAGLASLTHTPSPMKFLNEVLERPVAEKPFLLLVVGYPTDGCQVPKISKHVLEEISSYH
;
A
#
# COMPACT_ATOMS: atom_id res chain seq x y z
N GLU A 1 13.91 3.72 7.56
CA GLU A 1 14.56 4.47 6.47
C GLU A 1 15.22 3.54 5.46
N THR A 2 16.07 2.59 5.88
CA THR A 2 16.75 1.64 4.99
C THR A 2 15.80 0.90 4.01
N GLY A 3 14.61 0.52 4.46
CA GLY A 3 13.60 -0.09 3.59
C GLY A 3 13.17 0.83 2.43
N ILE A 4 13.08 2.12 2.67
CA ILE A 4 12.75 3.12 1.62
C ILE A 4 13.94 3.28 0.65
N GLU A 5 15.16 3.30 1.16
CA GLU A 5 16.36 3.33 0.31
C GLU A 5 16.43 2.12 -0.61
N ILE A 6 16.11 0.92 -0.10
CA ILE A 6 16.04 -0.32 -0.88
C ILE A 6 14.94 -0.21 -1.95
N ALA A 7 13.75 0.28 -1.56
CA ALA A 7 12.65 0.52 -2.50
C ALA A 7 13.04 1.48 -3.64
N GLY A 8 13.78 2.54 -3.29
CA GLY A 8 14.28 3.53 -4.24
C GLY A 8 15.28 2.97 -5.27
N ARG A 9 15.81 1.77 -5.05
CA ARG A 9 16.73 1.06 -5.99
C ARG A 9 16.00 0.15 -6.97
N ALA A 10 14.67 0.09 -6.92
CA ALA A 10 13.89 -0.70 -7.85
C ALA A 10 14.09 -0.23 -9.30
N HIS A 11 14.01 -1.17 -10.23
CA HIS A 11 14.06 -0.84 -11.65
C HIS A 11 12.82 -0.06 -12.10
N CYS A 12 13.03 0.92 -12.97
CA CYS A 12 11.93 1.73 -13.52
C CYS A 12 12.27 2.18 -14.95
N GLY A 13 11.25 2.53 -15.72
CA GLY A 13 11.41 3.02 -17.08
C GLY A 13 12.32 4.25 -17.13
N ALA A 14 13.39 4.18 -17.94
CA ALA A 14 14.37 5.25 -18.14
C ALA A 14 14.95 5.87 -16.85
N ASN A 15 14.97 5.12 -15.75
CA ASN A 15 15.42 5.57 -14.43
C ASN A 15 14.67 6.82 -13.90
N GLN A 16 13.40 6.98 -14.28
CA GLN A 16 12.61 8.17 -13.95
C GLN A 16 12.12 8.22 -12.49
N GLN A 17 12.15 7.09 -11.78
CA GLN A 17 11.85 7.01 -10.33
C GLN A 17 10.53 7.70 -9.96
N GLY A 18 9.46 7.38 -10.70
CA GLY A 18 8.14 8.00 -10.60
C GLY A 18 7.32 7.58 -9.37
N TRP A 19 7.92 7.65 -8.18
CA TRP A 19 7.29 7.31 -6.92
C TRP A 19 7.59 8.32 -5.82
N ASN A 20 6.77 8.27 -4.76
CA ASN A 20 7.03 8.94 -3.50
C ASN A 20 6.54 8.05 -2.36
N PHE A 21 7.28 8.04 -1.25
CA PHE A 21 6.94 7.30 -0.04
C PHE A 21 6.77 8.31 1.11
N ALA A 22 5.55 8.51 1.57
CA ALA A 22 5.26 9.35 2.72
C ALA A 22 5.16 8.48 3.99
N ILE A 23 6.10 8.63 4.91
CA ILE A 23 6.15 7.88 6.17
C ILE A 23 5.35 8.64 7.22
N VAL A 24 4.33 7.98 7.78
CA VAL A 24 3.43 8.55 8.79
C VAL A 24 3.67 7.88 10.13
N ARG A 25 4.09 8.67 11.13
CA ARG A 25 4.26 8.25 12.52
C ARG A 25 3.41 9.06 13.50
N SER A 26 2.96 10.25 13.10
CA SER A 26 2.10 11.10 13.91
C SER A 26 0.79 10.39 14.25
N ALA A 27 0.46 10.29 15.53
CA ALA A 27 -0.78 9.70 15.99
C ALA A 27 -2.00 10.43 15.42
N GLU A 28 -1.94 11.76 15.36
CA GLU A 28 -3.02 12.60 14.82
C GLU A 28 -3.22 12.33 13.32
N VAL A 29 -2.16 12.29 12.54
CA VAL A 29 -2.25 12.03 11.10
C VAL A 29 -2.74 10.60 10.83
N LYS A 30 -2.29 9.62 11.61
CA LYS A 30 -2.80 8.23 11.52
C LYS A 30 -4.29 8.15 11.83
N ARG A 31 -4.77 8.89 12.84
CA ARG A 31 -6.19 8.99 13.18
C ARG A 31 -7.00 9.56 12.00
N GLN A 32 -6.54 10.66 11.41
CA GLN A 32 -7.19 11.26 10.23
C GLN A 32 -7.24 10.30 9.04
N ILE A 33 -6.15 9.58 8.78
CA ILE A 33 -6.10 8.54 7.73
C ILE A 33 -7.10 7.42 8.03
N ARG A 34 -7.18 6.94 9.28
CA ARG A 34 -8.13 5.90 9.68
C ARG A 34 -9.58 6.35 9.47
N GLU A 35 -9.93 7.54 9.94
CA GLU A 35 -11.29 8.06 9.83
C GLU A 35 -11.73 8.21 8.37
N ALA A 36 -10.85 8.74 7.52
CA ALA A 36 -11.12 8.88 6.10
C ALA A 36 -11.21 7.51 5.38
N ALA A 37 -10.27 6.59 5.68
CA ALA A 37 -10.30 5.25 5.11
C ALA A 37 -11.56 4.48 5.51
N GLU A 38 -11.95 4.51 6.78
CA GLU A 38 -13.17 3.85 7.26
C GLU A 38 -14.45 4.45 6.67
N ALA A 39 -14.46 5.74 6.33
CA ALA A 39 -15.59 6.37 5.62
C ALA A 39 -15.74 5.77 4.20
N GLU A 40 -14.63 5.66 3.45
CA GLU A 40 -14.62 5.04 2.12
C GLU A 40 -14.98 3.54 2.17
N GLU A 41 -14.45 2.83 3.16
CA GLU A 41 -14.73 1.40 3.35
C GLU A 41 -16.20 1.14 3.70
N ARG A 42 -16.83 1.96 4.56
CA ARG A 42 -18.26 1.86 4.85
C ARG A 42 -19.09 2.00 3.57
N GLU A 43 -18.80 3.03 2.78
CA GLU A 43 -19.50 3.23 1.52
C GLU A 43 -19.27 2.08 0.52
N PHE A 44 -18.06 1.52 0.52
CA PHE A 44 -17.74 0.33 -0.29
C PHE A 44 -18.57 -0.88 0.13
N TYR A 45 -18.54 -1.26 1.42
CA TYR A 45 -19.26 -2.44 1.92
C TYR A 45 -20.78 -2.28 1.86
N ASP A 46 -21.31 -1.06 2.10
CA ASP A 46 -22.75 -0.81 2.17
C ASP A 46 -23.41 -0.70 0.79
N SER A 47 -22.66 -0.26 -0.24
CA SER A 47 -23.32 0.10 -1.51
C SER A 47 -22.54 -0.17 -2.80
N ARG A 48 -21.20 -0.16 -2.77
CA ARG A 48 -20.40 -0.23 -4.00
C ARG A 48 -19.86 -1.63 -4.33
N ALA A 49 -19.69 -2.49 -3.34
CA ALA A 49 -19.09 -3.80 -3.54
C ALA A 49 -20.07 -4.78 -4.20
N PRO A 50 -19.72 -5.43 -5.32
CA PRO A 50 -20.46 -6.56 -5.83
C PRO A 50 -20.43 -7.73 -4.85
N GLN A 51 -21.50 -8.54 -4.80
CA GLN A 51 -21.59 -9.70 -3.90
C GLN A 51 -20.40 -10.68 -4.08
N GLU A 52 -20.01 -10.93 -5.31
CA GLU A 52 -18.85 -11.78 -5.63
C GLU A 52 -17.56 -11.30 -4.94
N TRP A 53 -17.38 -9.98 -4.84
CA TRP A 53 -16.22 -9.42 -4.16
C TRP A 53 -16.32 -9.55 -2.64
N LEU A 54 -17.49 -9.32 -2.06
CA LEU A 54 -17.72 -9.54 -0.63
C LEU A 54 -17.46 -10.99 -0.23
N ASP A 55 -17.95 -11.96 -1.05
CA ASP A 55 -17.70 -13.38 -0.86
C ASP A 55 -16.21 -13.73 -0.93
N ALA A 56 -15.47 -13.09 -1.84
CA ALA A 56 -14.02 -13.25 -1.95
C ALA A 56 -13.24 -12.68 -0.76
N LEU A 57 -13.78 -11.69 -0.04
CA LEU A 57 -13.14 -11.07 1.12
C LEU A 57 -13.51 -11.76 2.44
N ASP A 58 -14.62 -12.51 2.49
CA ASP A 58 -15.17 -13.08 3.73
C ASP A 58 -14.14 -13.94 4.48
N HIS A 59 -13.41 -14.81 3.77
CA HIS A 59 -12.39 -15.68 4.37
C HIS A 59 -11.17 -14.92 4.94
N LEU A 60 -11.00 -13.63 4.60
CA LEU A 60 -9.94 -12.77 5.12
C LEU A 60 -10.33 -12.07 6.42
N GLY A 61 -11.63 -12.13 6.80
CA GLY A 61 -12.13 -11.52 8.03
C GLY A 61 -11.99 -9.98 8.06
N THR A 62 -12.09 -9.34 6.89
CA THR A 62 -11.98 -7.87 6.78
C THR A 62 -13.35 -7.20 6.79
N ASP A 63 -13.46 -6.06 7.43
CA ASP A 63 -14.65 -5.23 7.52
C ASP A 63 -14.32 -3.74 7.32
N ALA A 64 -15.32 -2.85 7.44
CA ALA A 64 -15.13 -1.42 7.27
C ALA A 64 -14.28 -0.76 8.37
N ARG A 65 -14.04 -1.43 9.49
CA ARG A 65 -13.27 -0.88 10.62
C ARG A 65 -11.79 -1.20 10.44
N LYS A 66 -10.94 -0.19 10.53
CA LYS A 66 -9.50 -0.30 10.28
C LYS A 66 -8.66 0.24 11.47
N PRO A 67 -8.88 -0.26 12.70
CA PRO A 67 -8.17 0.25 13.88
C PRO A 67 -6.65 0.11 13.78
N PHE A 68 -6.16 -0.82 13.00
CA PHE A 68 -4.73 -1.02 12.76
C PHE A 68 -4.06 0.17 12.06
N LEU A 69 -4.80 1.02 11.34
CA LEU A 69 -4.26 2.24 10.73
C LEU A 69 -3.81 3.27 11.78
N GLU A 70 -4.39 3.21 12.97
CA GLU A 70 -4.02 4.10 14.07
C GLU A 70 -3.07 3.42 15.06
N SER A 71 -3.30 2.12 15.37
CA SER A 71 -2.50 1.39 16.35
C SER A 71 -1.11 0.99 15.84
N ALA A 72 -0.93 0.79 14.55
CA ALA A 72 0.37 0.49 13.98
C ALA A 72 1.39 1.61 14.24
N PRO A 73 2.66 1.30 14.52
CA PRO A 73 3.68 2.32 14.80
C PRO A 73 3.97 3.23 13.61
N ALA A 74 3.80 2.72 12.37
CA ALA A 74 4.02 3.51 11.17
C ALA A 74 3.11 3.07 10.02
N LEU A 75 2.74 4.05 9.17
CA LEU A 75 2.17 3.81 7.85
C LEU A 75 3.12 4.35 6.79
N VAL A 76 3.13 3.73 5.62
CA VAL A 76 3.82 4.26 4.45
C VAL A 76 2.80 4.43 3.33
N ALA A 77 2.45 5.67 3.02
CA ALA A 77 1.63 5.97 1.87
C ALA A 77 2.52 6.07 0.62
N ILE A 78 2.24 5.23 -0.35
CA ILE A 78 3.02 5.10 -1.59
C ILE A 78 2.25 5.77 -2.70
N PHE A 79 2.90 6.70 -3.38
CA PHE A 79 2.31 7.47 -4.47
C PHE A 79 3.02 7.18 -5.80
N GLN A 80 2.22 7.04 -6.83
CA GLN A 80 2.66 7.00 -8.21
C GLN A 80 2.70 8.40 -8.80
N LYS A 81 3.78 8.75 -9.48
CA LYS A 81 3.88 9.96 -10.29
C LYS A 81 3.73 9.60 -11.77
N SER A 82 2.87 10.30 -12.46
CA SER A 82 2.74 10.17 -13.93
C SER A 82 3.66 11.12 -14.69
N ARG A 83 4.22 12.10 -13.98
CA ARG A 83 5.17 13.09 -14.50
C ARG A 83 6.27 13.37 -13.47
N VAL A 84 7.46 13.69 -13.95
CA VAL A 84 8.64 14.13 -13.18
C VAL A 84 9.17 15.44 -13.76
N ASN A 85 10.25 15.99 -13.18
CA ASN A 85 10.88 17.22 -13.59
C ASN A 85 9.86 18.36 -13.73
N ASP A 86 9.18 18.69 -12.58
CA ASP A 86 8.15 19.72 -12.48
C ASP A 86 7.00 19.59 -13.49
N GLY A 87 6.74 18.35 -13.92
CA GLY A 87 5.65 18.03 -14.82
C GLY A 87 6.02 18.05 -16.31
N GLU A 88 7.26 18.35 -16.63
CA GLU A 88 7.74 18.43 -18.03
C GLU A 88 7.84 17.04 -18.68
N GLU A 89 8.25 16.02 -17.90
CA GLU A 89 8.54 14.70 -18.42
C GLU A 89 7.52 13.67 -18.00
N LYS A 90 6.98 12.92 -18.97
CA LYS A 90 6.05 11.81 -18.73
C LYS A 90 6.82 10.59 -18.21
N VAL A 91 6.32 9.97 -17.15
CA VAL A 91 6.88 8.72 -16.62
C VAL A 91 6.42 7.53 -17.47
N TYR A 92 7.36 6.69 -17.89
CA TYR A 92 7.10 5.41 -18.53
C TYR A 92 6.81 4.33 -17.50
N TYR A 93 5.77 3.52 -17.73
CA TYR A 93 5.41 2.40 -16.86
C TYR A 93 5.27 2.80 -15.37
N PRO A 94 4.48 3.85 -15.06
CA PRO A 94 4.44 4.38 -13.69
C PRO A 94 3.86 3.38 -12.67
N LYS A 95 2.88 2.57 -13.06
CA LYS A 95 2.28 1.55 -12.18
C LYS A 95 3.23 0.39 -11.93
N GLU A 96 3.84 -0.11 -12.97
CA GLU A 96 4.79 -1.21 -12.92
C GLU A 96 6.00 -0.80 -12.08
N SER A 97 6.52 0.40 -12.29
CA SER A 97 7.66 0.94 -11.54
C SER A 97 7.37 1.07 -10.05
N VAL A 98 6.24 1.69 -9.68
CA VAL A 98 5.87 1.83 -8.26
C VAL A 98 5.52 0.48 -7.63
N GLY A 99 4.97 -0.46 -8.41
CA GLY A 99 4.71 -1.82 -7.97
C GLY A 99 6.00 -2.58 -7.63
N LEU A 100 7.02 -2.49 -8.49
CA LEU A 100 8.35 -3.05 -8.22
C LEU A 100 8.96 -2.43 -6.95
N ALA A 101 8.95 -1.11 -6.83
CA ALA A 101 9.48 -0.41 -5.65
C ALA A 101 8.73 -0.81 -4.36
N SER A 102 7.41 -0.99 -4.43
CA SER A 102 6.61 -1.48 -3.30
C SER A 102 6.98 -2.90 -2.90
N GLY A 103 7.20 -3.78 -3.87
CA GLY A 103 7.65 -5.16 -3.63
C GLY A 103 9.02 -5.21 -2.96
N PHE A 104 9.97 -4.37 -3.39
CA PHE A 104 11.28 -4.23 -2.75
C PHE A 104 11.13 -3.75 -1.29
N LEU A 105 10.26 -2.75 -1.04
CA LEU A 105 9.99 -2.28 0.32
C LEU A 105 9.45 -3.39 1.21
N ILE A 106 8.41 -4.10 0.75
CA ILE A 106 7.77 -5.18 1.51
C ILE A 106 8.78 -6.28 1.83
N SER A 107 9.59 -6.68 0.85
CA SER A 107 10.65 -7.67 1.03
C SER A 107 11.69 -7.22 2.06
N ALA A 108 12.14 -5.96 1.98
CA ALA A 108 13.10 -5.40 2.93
C ALA A 108 12.55 -5.34 4.37
N LEU A 109 11.28 -4.95 4.53
CA LEU A 109 10.61 -4.93 5.83
C LEU A 109 10.50 -6.34 6.42
N HIS A 110 10.11 -7.31 5.60
CA HIS A 110 10.01 -8.71 6.01
C HIS A 110 11.37 -9.26 6.48
N GLN A 111 12.44 -9.00 5.73
CA GLN A 111 13.80 -9.39 6.08
C GLN A 111 14.29 -8.75 7.39
N ALA A 112 13.78 -7.56 7.71
CA ALA A 112 14.06 -6.88 8.97
C ALA A 112 13.18 -7.38 10.15
N GLY A 113 12.37 -8.41 9.96
CA GLY A 113 11.46 -8.96 10.98
C GLY A 113 10.20 -8.14 11.22
N LEU A 114 9.88 -7.20 10.33
CA LEU A 114 8.67 -6.40 10.39
C LEU A 114 7.51 -7.09 9.66
N ALA A 115 6.32 -7.00 10.23
CA ALA A 115 5.09 -7.33 9.55
C ALA A 115 4.60 -6.13 8.73
N SER A 116 3.98 -6.39 7.60
CA SER A 116 3.35 -5.38 6.77
C SER A 116 2.00 -5.85 6.24
N LEU A 117 1.05 -4.91 6.14
CA LEU A 117 -0.26 -5.14 5.54
C LEU A 117 -0.47 -4.11 4.43
N THR A 118 -0.79 -4.58 3.24
CA THR A 118 -1.21 -3.73 2.13
C THR A 118 -2.67 -3.35 2.27
N HIS A 119 -2.99 -2.06 2.19
CA HIS A 119 -4.34 -1.53 2.32
C HIS A 119 -4.63 -0.55 1.17
N THR A 120 -5.74 -0.75 0.47
CA THR A 120 -6.11 0.01 -0.72
C THR A 120 -7.59 0.41 -0.69
N PRO A 121 -8.03 1.24 0.27
CA PRO A 121 -9.39 1.78 0.27
C PRO A 121 -9.59 2.59 -1.01
N SER A 122 -10.70 2.41 -1.68
CA SER A 122 -10.92 3.06 -2.99
C SER A 122 -12.18 3.92 -2.96
N PRO A 123 -12.04 5.23 -3.29
CA PRO A 123 -10.86 5.96 -3.73
C PRO A 123 -9.91 6.37 -2.59
N MET A 124 -8.61 6.50 -2.85
CA MET A 124 -7.59 6.89 -1.87
C MET A 124 -7.21 8.38 -1.91
N LYS A 125 -8.02 9.24 -2.56
CA LYS A 125 -7.68 10.66 -2.72
C LYS A 125 -7.52 11.42 -1.40
N PHE A 126 -8.18 10.98 -0.34
CA PHE A 126 -8.02 11.53 1.00
C PHE A 126 -6.55 11.54 1.49
N LEU A 127 -5.71 10.63 0.98
CA LEU A 127 -4.29 10.61 1.31
C LEU A 127 -3.55 11.85 0.78
N ASN A 128 -3.96 12.40 -0.37
CA ASN A 128 -3.37 13.64 -0.85
C ASN A 128 -3.72 14.81 0.07
N GLU A 129 -4.96 14.85 0.55
CA GLU A 129 -5.45 15.93 1.43
C GLU A 129 -4.79 15.85 2.81
N VAL A 130 -4.86 14.68 3.46
CA VAL A 130 -4.31 14.47 4.81
C VAL A 130 -2.78 14.64 4.86
N LEU A 131 -2.08 14.23 3.80
CA LEU A 131 -0.62 14.27 3.74
C LEU A 131 -0.08 15.48 2.94
N GLU A 132 -0.95 16.41 2.55
CA GLU A 132 -0.61 17.61 1.78
C GLU A 132 0.22 17.28 0.52
N ARG A 133 -0.12 16.14 -0.13
CA ARG A 133 0.58 15.72 -1.34
C ARG A 133 -0.05 16.30 -2.60
N PRO A 134 0.76 16.67 -3.60
CA PRO A 134 0.27 17.20 -4.87
C PRO A 134 -0.77 16.27 -5.51
N VAL A 135 -1.82 16.82 -6.12
CA VAL A 135 -2.86 16.05 -6.84
C VAL A 135 -2.28 15.23 -8.00
N ALA A 136 -1.14 15.64 -8.54
CA ALA A 136 -0.41 14.91 -9.58
C ALA A 136 0.20 13.59 -9.07
N GLU A 137 0.41 13.46 -7.77
CA GLU A 137 0.83 12.22 -7.11
C GLU A 137 -0.41 11.38 -6.80
N LYS A 138 -0.57 10.25 -7.48
CA LYS A 138 -1.73 9.37 -7.29
C LYS A 138 -1.41 8.35 -6.21
N PRO A 139 -2.23 8.26 -5.14
CA PRO A 139 -2.07 7.19 -4.15
C PRO A 139 -2.13 5.82 -4.84
N PHE A 140 -1.17 4.98 -4.54
CA PHE A 140 -1.03 3.64 -5.11
C PHE A 140 -1.31 2.55 -4.08
N LEU A 141 -0.74 2.70 -2.88
CA LEU A 141 -0.82 1.71 -1.81
C LEU A 141 -0.59 2.39 -0.46
N LEU A 142 -1.36 2.01 0.56
CA LEU A 142 -1.06 2.31 1.95
C LEU A 142 -0.51 1.06 2.61
N LEU A 143 0.72 1.11 3.11
CA LEU A 143 1.38 0.01 3.78
C LEU A 143 1.38 0.25 5.29
N VAL A 144 0.77 -0.65 6.03
CA VAL A 144 0.77 -0.65 7.51
C VAL A 144 1.98 -1.44 7.96
N VAL A 145 2.80 -0.88 8.86
CA VAL A 145 4.09 -1.46 9.25
C VAL A 145 4.25 -1.49 10.75
N GLY A 146 4.66 -2.64 11.29
CA GLY A 146 4.96 -2.82 12.71
C GLY A 146 5.60 -4.16 12.98
N TYR A 147 6.01 -4.39 14.23
CA TYR A 147 6.39 -5.74 14.65
C TYR A 147 5.14 -6.57 14.93
N PRO A 148 5.12 -7.85 14.56
CA PRO A 148 4.04 -8.74 14.95
C PRO A 148 3.99 -8.87 16.47
N THR A 149 2.79 -8.88 17.05
CA THR A 149 2.60 -9.18 18.47
C THR A 149 2.80 -10.68 18.73
N ASP A 150 3.19 -11.03 19.93
CA ASP A 150 3.29 -12.44 20.34
C ASP A 150 1.95 -13.15 20.11
N GLY A 151 2.01 -14.31 19.44
CA GLY A 151 0.82 -15.11 19.14
C GLY A 151 -0.12 -14.49 18.10
N CYS A 152 0.29 -13.45 17.35
CA CYS A 152 -0.53 -12.91 16.26
C CYS A 152 -0.86 -14.01 15.24
N GLN A 153 -2.10 -13.98 14.75
CA GLN A 153 -2.57 -14.93 13.75
C GLN A 153 -2.90 -14.19 12.45
N VAL A 154 -2.68 -14.85 11.35
CA VAL A 154 -3.05 -14.39 10.01
C VAL A 154 -3.98 -15.40 9.34
N PRO A 155 -4.83 -14.99 8.40
CA PRO A 155 -5.65 -15.91 7.64
C PRO A 155 -4.81 -17.03 7.02
N LYS A 156 -5.30 -18.28 7.13
CA LYS A 156 -4.66 -19.42 6.48
C LYS A 156 -4.95 -19.37 4.99
N ILE A 157 -3.98 -18.88 4.23
CA ILE A 157 -4.03 -18.82 2.76
C ILE A 157 -3.00 -19.77 2.16
N SER A 158 -3.32 -20.35 1.01
CA SER A 158 -2.37 -21.12 0.19
C SER A 158 -1.87 -20.26 -0.97
N LYS A 159 -0.65 -20.55 -1.40
CA LYS A 159 -0.06 -19.96 -2.60
C LYS A 159 0.13 -21.07 -3.63
N HIS A 160 0.13 -20.69 -4.89
CA HIS A 160 0.50 -21.60 -5.98
C HIS A 160 1.90 -22.20 -5.75
N VAL A 161 2.03 -23.46 -6.11
CA VAL A 161 3.35 -24.13 -6.08
C VAL A 161 4.22 -23.67 -7.24
N LEU A 162 5.53 -23.94 -7.16
CA LEU A 162 6.50 -23.42 -8.14
C LEU A 162 6.15 -23.82 -9.57
N GLU A 163 5.67 -25.04 -9.78
CA GLU A 163 5.30 -25.60 -11.07
C GLU A 163 4.12 -24.88 -11.74
N GLU A 164 3.23 -24.26 -10.94
CA GLU A 164 2.08 -23.49 -11.44
C GLU A 164 2.46 -22.06 -11.85
N ILE A 165 3.58 -21.54 -11.36
CA ILE A 165 4.02 -20.15 -11.58
C ILE A 165 5.31 -20.03 -12.38
N SER A 166 5.90 -21.15 -12.80
CA SER A 166 7.15 -21.17 -13.59
C SER A 166 7.10 -22.18 -14.71
N SER A 167 7.84 -21.91 -15.77
CA SER A 167 8.09 -22.84 -16.88
C SER A 167 9.55 -22.80 -17.26
N TYR A 168 10.11 -23.94 -17.65
CA TYR A 168 11.49 -24.09 -18.08
C TYR A 168 11.54 -24.42 -19.57
N HIS A 169 12.35 -23.69 -20.35
CA HIS A 169 12.51 -23.83 -21.80
C HIS A 169 13.96 -23.99 -22.17
#